data_7afa344db6c0b8b2f7d0bdcf21a93e17
#
_entry.id   7afa344db6c0b8b2f7d0bdcf21a93e17
#
_cell.length_a   1.000
_cell.length_b   1.000
_cell.length_c   1.000
_cell.angle_alpha   90.00
_cell.angle_beta   90.00
_cell.angle_gamma   90.00
#
_symmetry.space_group_name_H-M   'P 1'
#
loop_
_entity.id
_entity.type
_entity.pdbx_description
1 polymer ?
#
loop_
_entity_poly.entity_id
_entity_poly.type
_entity_poly.pdbx_seq_one_letter_code
_entity_poly.pdbx_strand_id
1 'polypeptide(L)'
;FLTSGHGLILGGHSWYWSYSNSDVAHNYPGNKIAPTTGLFVSSNSGSAQVTIGATPPDRMQRTLAAVTALQNHFTTGPLIPSSDASTVEKTISRSTAMLTLDFIDFWNPLRGMVNATGWTEIAENKKYDLDADPIADVMLAIQEGLYLRLPANELVAHPSAVDFPGAVPANASRVTEIVSVNGDYIGLPSGFGYSGARSHGMMGTGLYAAAGEVVNISVPVALVDQNVRIQIGAHSDSLWGKDVLDRHPKIHRNWVIDSTTMHVGNTFGGLIFITFPPDSTFGIVNVTIENAVQAPRYIAGVTTEAEWNMTQRLLPAPWAELEGEFFILTVPSSEIRSLDSVVELMEWWDTAL
;
A
#
# COMPACT_ATOMS: atom_id res chain seq x y z
N PHE A 1 20.41 16.50 30.71
CA PHE A 1 21.39 15.44 30.52
C PHE A 1 22.20 15.68 29.21
N LEU A 2 21.57 15.69 28.05
CA LEU A 2 22.27 15.94 26.78
C LEU A 2 22.81 17.37 26.66
N THR A 3 22.09 18.35 27.17
CA THR A 3 22.53 19.76 27.25
C THR A 3 23.75 19.96 28.14
N SER A 4 24.03 19.02 29.03
CA SER A 4 25.21 18.99 29.91
C SER A 4 26.40 18.28 29.28
N GLY A 5 26.35 17.97 27.98
CA GLY A 5 27.44 17.33 27.25
C GLY A 5 27.58 15.82 27.41
N HIS A 6 26.57 15.16 27.96
CA HIS A 6 26.55 13.70 28.06
C HIS A 6 26.10 13.06 26.75
N GLY A 7 26.66 11.89 26.42
CA GLY A 7 26.27 11.11 25.25
C GLY A 7 25.05 10.23 25.51
N LEU A 8 24.29 9.94 24.45
CA LEU A 8 23.19 8.98 24.46
C LEU A 8 23.50 7.85 23.47
N ILE A 9 23.44 6.61 23.94
CA ILE A 9 23.51 5.43 23.08
C ILE A 9 22.17 4.74 23.13
N LEU A 10 21.53 4.57 21.97
CA LEU A 10 20.29 3.84 21.80
C LEU A 10 20.60 2.57 21.00
N GLY A 11 20.14 1.43 21.52
CA GLY A 11 20.27 0.14 20.86
C GLY A 11 18.95 -0.62 20.93
N GLY A 12 18.73 -1.51 19.98
CA GLY A 12 17.56 -2.36 19.95
C GLY A 12 17.26 -2.91 18.57
N HIS A 13 16.34 -3.87 18.52
CA HIS A 13 15.89 -4.50 17.28
C HIS A 13 14.57 -3.89 16.84
N SER A 14 14.58 -2.63 16.41
CA SER A 14 13.38 -1.89 15.97
C SER A 14 12.68 -2.55 14.79
N TRP A 15 13.43 -3.16 13.88
CA TRP A 15 12.90 -3.94 12.76
C TRP A 15 12.10 -5.16 13.24
N TYR A 16 12.58 -5.87 14.26
CA TYR A 16 11.87 -7.01 14.85
C TYR A 16 10.62 -6.55 15.62
N TRP A 17 10.73 -5.44 16.34
CA TRP A 17 9.61 -4.82 17.04
C TRP A 17 8.48 -4.41 16.06
N SER A 18 8.82 -3.91 14.88
CA SER A 18 7.86 -3.50 13.85
C SER A 18 7.05 -4.64 13.25
N TYR A 19 7.46 -5.89 13.39
CA TYR A 19 6.66 -7.04 12.93
C TYR A 19 5.36 -7.22 13.71
N SER A 20 5.33 -6.78 14.97
CA SER A 20 4.16 -6.93 15.85
C SER A 20 3.56 -5.59 16.27
N ASN A 21 4.14 -4.47 15.82
CA ASN A 21 3.72 -3.13 16.22
C ASN A 21 3.76 -2.18 15.04
N SER A 22 2.74 -1.36 14.92
CA SER A 22 2.68 -0.28 13.93
C SER A 22 3.33 1.00 14.44
N ASP A 23 3.59 1.93 13.52
CA ASP A 23 4.06 3.28 13.82
C ASP A 23 5.31 3.33 14.69
N VAL A 24 6.42 2.85 14.11
CA VAL A 24 7.74 2.84 14.75
C VAL A 24 8.17 4.25 15.17
N ALA A 25 7.79 5.27 14.38
CA ALA A 25 8.19 6.65 14.64
C ALA A 25 7.73 7.15 16.01
N HIS A 26 6.49 6.85 16.41
CA HIS A 26 5.92 7.31 17.69
C HIS A 26 5.99 6.25 18.80
N ASN A 27 5.82 4.98 18.46
CA ASN A 27 5.57 3.94 19.46
C ASN A 27 6.80 3.13 19.86
N TYR A 28 7.85 3.07 19.02
CA TYR A 28 9.05 2.35 19.41
C TYR A 28 9.69 2.99 20.67
N PRO A 29 10.02 2.20 21.70
CA PRO A 29 10.50 2.76 22.98
C PRO A 29 11.69 3.71 22.85
N GLY A 30 12.64 3.44 21.94
CA GLY A 30 13.76 4.33 21.65
C GLY A 30 13.30 5.67 21.07
N ASN A 31 12.23 5.70 20.31
CA ASN A 31 11.68 6.92 19.71
C ASN A 31 10.83 7.76 20.67
N LYS A 32 10.57 7.29 21.90
CA LYS A 32 10.00 8.13 22.96
C LYS A 32 11.05 9.05 23.60
N ILE A 33 12.33 8.78 23.37
CA ILE A 33 13.44 9.54 23.94
C ILE A 33 14.23 10.27 22.84
N ALA A 34 14.54 9.59 21.74
CA ALA A 34 15.39 10.08 20.66
C ALA A 34 14.91 11.37 19.98
N PRO A 35 13.61 11.63 19.73
CA PRO A 35 13.13 12.81 19.00
C PRO A 35 13.52 14.13 19.64
N THR A 36 13.66 14.18 20.97
CA THR A 36 14.15 15.39 21.68
C THR A 36 15.57 15.79 21.28
N THR A 37 16.31 14.88 20.63
CA THR A 37 17.67 15.13 20.09
C THR A 37 17.67 15.33 18.59
N GLY A 38 16.51 15.27 17.92
CA GLY A 38 16.40 15.29 16.46
C GLY A 38 16.79 13.98 15.78
N LEU A 39 16.86 12.88 16.52
CA LEU A 39 17.19 11.55 16.02
C LEU A 39 15.99 10.63 16.08
N PHE A 40 15.89 9.68 15.14
CA PHE A 40 14.90 8.62 15.12
C PHE A 40 15.56 7.26 14.87
N VAL A 41 15.05 6.24 15.53
CA VAL A 41 15.40 4.84 15.24
C VAL A 41 14.43 4.34 14.18
N SER A 42 14.93 4.00 13.00
CA SER A 42 14.12 3.47 11.91
C SER A 42 13.81 1.98 12.09
N SER A 43 12.83 1.47 11.35
CA SER A 43 12.51 0.03 11.30
C SER A 43 13.48 -0.79 10.45
N ASN A 44 14.45 -0.17 9.80
CA ASN A 44 15.42 -0.85 8.96
C ASN A 44 16.50 -1.55 9.79
N SER A 45 16.91 -2.73 9.35
CA SER A 45 18.04 -3.44 9.90
C SER A 45 19.33 -3.07 9.17
N GLY A 46 20.42 -2.99 9.92
CA GLY A 46 21.77 -2.87 9.38
C GLY A 46 22.74 -3.52 10.34
N SER A 47 23.72 -4.25 9.83
CA SER A 47 24.87 -4.70 10.61
C SER A 47 26.10 -3.97 10.11
N ALA A 48 26.74 -3.23 10.97
CA ALA A 48 28.02 -2.61 10.68
C ALA A 48 28.88 -2.62 11.93
N GLN A 49 30.17 -2.81 11.74
CA GLN A 49 31.13 -2.51 12.78
C GLN A 49 31.22 -0.98 12.87
N VAL A 50 30.67 -0.43 13.96
CA VAL A 50 30.70 1.02 14.18
C VAL A 50 32.00 1.38 14.85
N THR A 51 32.87 2.06 14.13
CA THR A 51 34.01 2.76 14.74
C THR A 51 33.59 4.17 15.09
N ILE A 52 33.52 4.50 16.38
CA ILE A 52 33.23 5.86 16.83
C ILE A 52 34.46 6.69 16.54
N GLY A 53 34.43 7.44 15.44
CA GLY A 53 35.49 8.35 15.04
C GLY A 53 35.13 9.80 15.35
N ALA A 54 36.13 10.69 15.25
CA ALA A 54 35.93 12.14 15.39
C ALA A 54 35.27 12.78 14.15
N THR A 55 35.00 12.01 13.10
CA THR A 55 34.37 12.51 11.88
C THR A 55 32.89 12.76 12.15
N PRO A 56 32.37 13.99 11.98
CA PRO A 56 30.97 14.27 12.10
C PRO A 56 30.16 13.41 11.11
N PRO A 57 28.93 12.98 11.46
CA PRO A 57 28.02 12.34 10.51
C PRO A 57 27.86 13.21 9.26
N ASP A 58 27.74 12.58 8.10
CA ASP A 58 27.44 13.26 6.85
C ASP A 58 26.19 14.14 7.04
N ARG A 59 26.28 15.39 6.57
CA ARG A 59 25.18 16.34 6.66
C ARG A 59 23.92 15.79 6.00
N MET A 60 24.04 15.05 4.89
CA MET A 60 22.92 14.49 4.13
C MET A 60 22.25 13.29 4.82
N GLN A 61 22.85 12.74 5.86
CA GLN A 61 22.20 11.76 6.75
C GLN A 61 21.19 12.41 7.71
N ARG A 62 21.17 13.75 7.78
CA ARG A 62 20.16 14.48 8.55
C ARG A 62 18.95 14.74 7.67
N THR A 63 17.80 14.18 8.02
CA THR A 63 16.57 14.22 7.23
C THR A 63 16.21 15.62 6.73
N LEU A 64 16.16 16.64 7.61
CA LEU A 64 15.80 18.00 7.20
C LEU A 64 16.86 18.67 6.32
N ALA A 65 18.15 18.31 6.50
CA ALA A 65 19.19 18.81 5.60
C ALA A 65 19.07 18.19 4.20
N ALA A 66 18.75 16.90 4.11
CA ALA A 66 18.49 16.23 2.85
C ALA A 66 17.25 16.79 2.15
N VAL A 67 16.15 17.05 2.88
CA VAL A 67 14.95 17.72 2.36
C VAL A 67 15.28 19.10 1.81
N THR A 68 16.05 19.90 2.55
CA THR A 68 16.46 21.25 2.10
C THR A 68 17.35 21.16 0.85
N ALA A 69 18.26 20.21 0.79
CA ALA A 69 19.09 19.99 -0.39
C ALA A 69 18.25 19.59 -1.60
N LEU A 70 17.26 18.71 -1.42
CA LEU A 70 16.35 18.29 -2.46
C LEU A 70 15.47 19.46 -2.97
N GLN A 71 14.93 20.28 -2.06
CA GLN A 71 14.20 21.50 -2.45
C GLN A 71 15.06 22.44 -3.29
N ASN A 72 16.31 22.68 -2.88
CA ASN A 72 17.22 23.52 -3.63
C ASN A 72 17.52 22.94 -5.02
N HIS A 73 17.66 21.63 -5.13
CA HIS A 73 17.91 20.94 -6.40
C HIS A 73 16.77 21.17 -7.43
N PHE A 74 15.52 21.15 -6.97
CA PHE A 74 14.33 21.36 -7.82
C PHE A 74 13.90 22.82 -7.98
N THR A 75 14.64 23.74 -7.37
CA THR A 75 14.42 25.19 -7.52
C THR A 75 15.64 25.84 -8.18
N THR A 76 15.91 27.10 -7.86
CA THR A 76 17.06 27.86 -8.36
C THR A 76 18.33 27.69 -7.51
N GLY A 77 18.29 26.78 -6.54
CA GLY A 77 19.41 26.51 -5.62
C GLY A 77 20.50 25.61 -6.23
N PRO A 78 21.53 25.28 -5.44
CA PRO A 78 22.58 24.40 -5.89
C PRO A 78 22.07 22.98 -6.11
N LEU A 79 22.58 22.33 -7.17
CA LEU A 79 22.31 20.91 -7.45
C LEU A 79 22.94 20.03 -6.36
N ILE A 80 22.34 18.89 -6.09
CA ILE A 80 22.92 17.86 -5.25
C ILE A 80 24.10 17.24 -5.99
N PRO A 81 25.32 17.26 -5.42
CA PRO A 81 26.47 16.58 -6.01
C PRO A 81 26.21 15.08 -6.17
N SER A 82 26.74 14.46 -7.22
CA SER A 82 26.58 13.02 -7.46
C SER A 82 27.11 12.17 -6.28
N SER A 83 28.13 12.67 -5.56
CA SER A 83 28.64 12.02 -4.35
C SER A 83 27.60 11.93 -3.21
N ASP A 84 26.66 12.84 -3.15
CA ASP A 84 25.68 12.97 -2.08
C ASP A 84 24.32 12.37 -2.47
N ALA A 85 24.06 12.17 -3.77
CA ALA A 85 22.77 11.77 -4.30
C ALA A 85 22.23 10.48 -3.66
N SER A 86 23.05 9.43 -3.57
CA SER A 86 22.66 8.17 -2.93
C SER A 86 22.42 8.31 -1.41
N THR A 87 23.14 9.23 -0.73
CA THR A 87 22.90 9.49 0.70
C THR A 87 21.57 10.22 0.90
N VAL A 88 21.27 11.20 0.07
CA VAL A 88 19.99 11.92 0.07
C VAL A 88 18.83 10.97 -0.21
N GLU A 89 18.96 10.15 -1.27
CA GLU A 89 17.98 9.11 -1.62
C GLU A 89 17.68 8.22 -0.40
N LYS A 90 18.68 7.56 0.17
CA LYS A 90 18.49 6.65 1.30
C LYS A 90 17.91 7.34 2.53
N THR A 91 18.31 8.58 2.81
CA THR A 91 17.82 9.34 3.96
C THR A 91 16.35 9.67 3.80
N ILE A 92 15.94 10.21 2.65
CA ILE A 92 14.54 10.61 2.42
C ILE A 92 13.66 9.37 2.27
N SER A 93 14.02 8.38 1.46
CA SER A 93 13.22 7.17 1.26
C SER A 93 12.97 6.40 2.57
N ARG A 94 13.96 6.31 3.45
CA ARG A 94 13.77 5.73 4.79
C ARG A 94 12.86 6.57 5.66
N SER A 95 12.96 7.89 5.57
CA SER A 95 12.11 8.81 6.32
C SER A 95 10.67 8.78 5.82
N THR A 96 10.44 8.74 4.50
CA THR A 96 9.09 8.59 3.91
C THR A 96 8.44 7.27 4.31
N ALA A 97 9.19 6.19 4.43
CA ALA A 97 8.69 4.90 4.86
C ALA A 97 8.24 4.88 6.34
N MET A 98 8.83 5.74 7.18
CA MET A 98 8.65 5.71 8.63
C MET A 98 7.78 6.85 9.17
N LEU A 99 8.01 8.10 8.71
CA LEU A 99 7.38 9.27 9.31
C LEU A 99 5.92 9.43 8.88
N THR A 100 5.04 9.68 9.83
CA THR A 100 3.63 9.99 9.62
C THR A 100 3.44 11.46 9.22
N LEU A 101 2.27 11.83 8.70
CA LEU A 101 2.05 13.16 8.10
C LEU A 101 2.12 14.32 9.11
N ASP A 102 2.02 14.06 10.40
CA ASP A 102 2.16 15.06 11.46
C ASP A 102 3.61 15.57 11.65
N PHE A 103 4.60 14.89 11.06
CA PHE A 103 5.96 15.45 10.92
C PHE A 103 5.97 16.52 9.81
N ILE A 104 5.32 17.65 10.08
CA ILE A 104 5.03 18.71 9.09
C ILE A 104 6.27 19.34 8.46
N ASP A 105 7.37 19.50 9.23
CA ASP A 105 8.64 20.04 8.73
C ASP A 105 9.31 19.12 7.70
N PHE A 106 8.98 17.85 7.72
CA PHE A 106 9.40 16.88 6.71
C PHE A 106 8.45 16.86 5.52
N TRP A 107 7.12 16.70 5.77
CA TRP A 107 6.18 16.44 4.70
C TRP A 107 5.73 17.67 3.91
N ASN A 108 5.58 18.86 4.54
CA ASN A 108 5.10 20.05 3.82
C ASN A 108 6.02 20.47 2.66
N PRO A 109 7.36 20.52 2.83
CA PRO A 109 8.26 20.77 1.73
C PRO A 109 8.14 19.73 0.60
N LEU A 110 8.04 18.44 0.94
CA LEU A 110 7.95 17.34 -0.02
C LEU A 110 6.62 17.37 -0.81
N ARG A 111 5.50 17.65 -0.14
CA ARG A 111 4.20 17.87 -0.80
C ARG A 111 4.27 19.04 -1.78
N GLY A 112 4.90 20.12 -1.39
CA GLY A 112 5.12 21.28 -2.26
C GLY A 112 5.89 20.93 -3.53
N MET A 113 6.93 20.10 -3.42
CA MET A 113 7.69 19.64 -4.57
C MET A 113 6.86 18.74 -5.49
N VAL A 114 6.14 17.76 -4.96
CA VAL A 114 5.26 16.89 -5.77
C VAL A 114 4.19 17.71 -6.50
N ASN A 115 3.60 18.71 -5.84
CA ASN A 115 2.62 19.59 -6.46
C ASN A 115 3.23 20.42 -7.61
N ALA A 116 4.49 20.80 -7.50
CA ALA A 116 5.18 21.60 -8.52
C ALA A 116 5.69 20.76 -9.69
N THR A 117 6.17 19.53 -9.44
CA THR A 117 6.75 18.64 -10.46
C THR A 117 5.73 17.71 -11.11
N GLY A 118 4.58 17.46 -10.43
CA GLY A 118 3.61 16.46 -10.83
C GLY A 118 3.99 15.03 -10.39
N TRP A 119 3.11 14.08 -10.73
CA TRP A 119 3.29 12.66 -10.46
C TRP A 119 4.23 12.01 -11.48
N THR A 120 5.11 11.13 -11.03
CA THR A 120 5.94 10.30 -11.90
C THR A 120 5.06 9.25 -12.56
N GLU A 121 4.91 9.33 -13.87
CA GLU A 121 4.11 8.41 -14.64
C GLU A 121 4.95 7.19 -15.04
N ILE A 122 4.49 6.00 -14.68
CA ILE A 122 5.08 4.71 -15.05
C ILE A 122 3.99 3.86 -15.70
N ALA A 123 4.30 3.31 -16.88
CA ALA A 123 3.40 2.49 -17.69
C ALA A 123 4.20 1.45 -18.46
N GLU A 124 3.54 0.47 -19.06
CA GLU A 124 4.20 -0.56 -19.86
C GLU A 124 5.06 0.02 -20.99
N ASN A 125 4.59 1.10 -21.61
CA ASN A 125 5.31 1.81 -22.68
C ASN A 125 6.19 2.97 -22.16
N LYS A 126 6.20 3.23 -20.86
CA LYS A 126 6.97 4.28 -20.18
C LYS A 126 7.61 3.72 -18.91
N LYS A 127 8.56 2.81 -19.12
CA LYS A 127 9.27 2.14 -18.05
C LYS A 127 10.16 3.09 -17.25
N TYR A 128 10.37 2.77 -16.00
CA TYR A 128 11.19 3.54 -15.08
C TYR A 128 12.37 2.70 -14.61
N ASP A 129 13.59 3.21 -14.84
CA ASP A 129 14.85 2.57 -14.43
C ASP A 129 15.27 3.13 -13.05
N LEU A 130 15.25 2.27 -12.03
CA LEU A 130 15.57 2.63 -10.65
C LEU A 130 17.07 2.95 -10.43
N ASP A 131 17.95 2.45 -11.29
CA ASP A 131 19.39 2.68 -11.15
C ASP A 131 19.88 3.91 -11.93
N ALA A 132 19.01 4.53 -12.74
CA ALA A 132 19.41 5.60 -13.62
C ALA A 132 19.67 6.94 -12.91
N ASP A 133 18.82 7.30 -11.92
CA ASP A 133 18.91 8.59 -11.22
C ASP A 133 18.38 8.49 -9.77
N PRO A 134 19.27 8.44 -8.76
CA PRO A 134 18.87 8.38 -7.35
C PRO A 134 17.97 9.55 -6.90
N ILE A 135 18.05 10.72 -7.56
CA ILE A 135 17.21 11.87 -7.20
C ILE A 135 15.78 11.70 -7.75
N ALA A 136 15.64 11.09 -8.93
CA ALA A 136 14.33 10.71 -9.45
C ALA A 136 13.68 9.63 -8.58
N ASP A 137 14.44 8.67 -8.08
CA ASP A 137 13.97 7.62 -7.15
C ASP A 137 13.46 8.20 -5.84
N VAL A 138 14.11 9.26 -5.32
CA VAL A 138 13.62 10.00 -4.16
C VAL A 138 12.21 10.54 -4.40
N MET A 139 11.95 11.12 -5.57
CA MET A 139 10.63 11.66 -5.90
C MET A 139 9.57 10.55 -5.97
N LEU A 140 9.91 9.40 -6.52
CA LEU A 140 9.03 8.24 -6.53
C LEU A 140 8.71 7.75 -5.10
N ALA A 141 9.72 7.66 -4.23
CA ALA A 141 9.54 7.27 -2.82
C ALA A 141 8.70 8.29 -2.03
N ILE A 142 8.86 9.59 -2.30
CA ILE A 142 8.05 10.65 -1.69
C ILE A 142 6.59 10.51 -2.12
N GLN A 143 6.34 10.31 -3.40
CA GLN A 143 5.00 10.12 -3.95
C GLN A 143 4.32 8.88 -3.33
N GLU A 144 5.03 7.76 -3.24
CA GLU A 144 4.55 6.56 -2.54
C GLU A 144 4.23 6.87 -1.09
N GLY A 145 5.12 7.53 -0.38
CA GLY A 145 4.90 7.93 1.01
C GLY A 145 3.64 8.78 1.21
N LEU A 146 3.35 9.68 0.27
CA LEU A 146 2.15 10.52 0.29
C LEU A 146 0.88 9.71 0.03
N TYR A 147 0.77 9.02 -1.11
CA TYR A 147 -0.48 8.33 -1.45
C TYR A 147 -0.82 7.17 -0.50
N LEU A 148 0.16 6.62 0.19
CA LEU A 148 -0.08 5.60 1.23
C LEU A 148 -0.57 6.19 2.56
N ARG A 149 -0.43 7.51 2.79
CA ARG A 149 -0.74 8.15 4.09
C ARG A 149 -1.82 9.21 4.03
N LEU A 150 -2.03 9.84 2.87
CA LEU A 150 -3.05 10.87 2.74
C LEU A 150 -4.43 10.34 3.14
N PRO A 151 -5.25 11.12 3.84
CA PRO A 151 -6.64 10.75 4.10
C PRO A 151 -7.40 10.57 2.78
N ALA A 152 -8.45 9.74 2.79
CA ALA A 152 -9.14 9.34 1.56
C ALA A 152 -9.67 10.54 0.74
N ASN A 153 -10.13 11.59 1.41
CA ASN A 153 -10.65 12.80 0.77
C ASN A 153 -9.57 13.73 0.17
N GLU A 154 -8.30 13.47 0.42
CA GLU A 154 -7.17 14.18 -0.20
C GLU A 154 -6.52 13.38 -1.34
N LEU A 155 -6.97 12.15 -1.57
CA LEU A 155 -6.46 11.32 -2.65
C LEU A 155 -6.96 11.85 -4.00
N VAL A 156 -6.10 11.76 -4.99
CA VAL A 156 -6.42 12.01 -6.40
C VAL A 156 -6.03 10.79 -7.22
N ALA A 157 -6.68 10.61 -8.36
CA ALA A 157 -6.31 9.55 -9.28
C ALA A 157 -4.88 9.75 -9.78
N HIS A 158 -4.05 8.70 -9.67
CA HIS A 158 -2.72 8.71 -10.25
C HIS A 158 -2.80 8.58 -11.77
N PRO A 159 -2.01 9.33 -12.56
CA PRO A 159 -2.03 9.21 -14.03
C PRO A 159 -1.79 7.78 -14.51
N SER A 160 -0.86 7.06 -13.89
CA SER A 160 -0.57 5.65 -14.21
C SER A 160 -1.71 4.67 -13.91
N ALA A 161 -2.73 5.06 -13.16
CA ALA A 161 -3.86 4.18 -12.85
C ALA A 161 -4.66 3.78 -14.10
N VAL A 162 -4.57 4.57 -15.17
CA VAL A 162 -5.22 4.28 -16.44
C VAL A 162 -4.59 3.07 -17.13
N ASP A 163 -3.26 2.96 -17.04
CA ASP A 163 -2.51 1.84 -17.60
C ASP A 163 -2.61 0.60 -16.69
N PHE A 164 -2.28 0.77 -15.40
CA PHE A 164 -2.35 -0.31 -14.44
C PHE A 164 -2.73 0.20 -13.03
N PRO A 165 -3.74 -0.38 -12.36
CA PRO A 165 -4.52 -1.58 -12.71
C PRO A 165 -5.60 -1.39 -13.77
N GLY A 166 -5.82 -0.18 -14.27
CA GLY A 166 -6.79 0.14 -15.29
C GLY A 166 -7.91 1.05 -14.78
N ALA A 167 -8.35 1.96 -15.65
CA ALA A 167 -9.41 2.89 -15.33
C ALA A 167 -10.79 2.22 -15.39
N VAL A 168 -11.66 2.63 -14.47
CA VAL A 168 -13.09 2.33 -14.56
C VAL A 168 -13.69 3.16 -15.71
N PRO A 169 -14.60 2.60 -16.53
CA PRO A 169 -15.32 3.39 -17.53
C PRO A 169 -15.98 4.62 -16.92
N ALA A 170 -15.88 5.78 -17.60
CA ALA A 170 -16.37 7.05 -17.07
C ALA A 170 -17.90 7.03 -16.78
N ASN A 171 -18.64 6.21 -17.51
CA ASN A 171 -20.10 6.04 -17.36
C ASN A 171 -20.50 4.89 -16.42
N ALA A 172 -19.53 4.21 -15.77
CA ALA A 172 -19.85 3.15 -14.84
C ALA A 172 -20.59 3.71 -13.61
N SER A 173 -21.72 3.10 -13.28
CA SER A 173 -22.52 3.48 -12.11
C SER A 173 -21.76 3.23 -10.81
N ARG A 174 -21.93 4.13 -9.87
CA ARG A 174 -21.53 3.92 -8.47
C ARG A 174 -22.71 3.31 -7.74
N VAL A 175 -22.44 2.25 -7.00
CA VAL A 175 -23.47 1.47 -6.29
C VAL A 175 -23.28 1.53 -4.78
N THR A 176 -24.35 1.19 -4.06
CA THR A 176 -24.33 0.85 -2.63
C THR A 176 -24.76 -0.59 -2.51
N GLU A 177 -23.89 -1.43 -1.95
CA GLU A 177 -24.13 -2.87 -1.80
C GLU A 177 -23.90 -3.33 -0.37
N ILE A 178 -24.68 -4.31 0.06
CA ILE A 178 -24.41 -5.05 1.29
C ILE A 178 -23.79 -6.38 0.88
N VAL A 179 -22.53 -6.57 1.24
CA VAL A 179 -21.76 -7.77 0.90
C VAL A 179 -21.58 -8.62 2.14
N SER A 180 -21.93 -9.90 2.03
CA SER A 180 -21.63 -10.89 3.07
C SER A 180 -20.26 -11.49 2.81
N VAL A 181 -19.37 -11.41 3.80
CA VAL A 181 -18.03 -12.00 3.74
C VAL A 181 -17.83 -12.98 4.88
N ASN A 182 -17.07 -14.04 4.63
CA ASN A 182 -16.69 -14.97 5.68
C ASN A 182 -15.56 -14.38 6.52
N GLY A 183 -15.81 -14.14 7.79
CA GLY A 183 -14.83 -13.60 8.74
C GLY A 183 -14.07 -14.68 9.52
N ASP A 184 -14.26 -15.96 9.19
CA ASP A 184 -13.52 -17.06 9.79
C ASP A 184 -12.28 -17.34 8.95
N TYR A 185 -11.10 -17.22 9.56
CA TYR A 185 -9.84 -17.47 8.89
C TYR A 185 -8.80 -18.02 9.86
N ILE A 186 -8.43 -19.28 9.68
CA ILE A 186 -7.46 -19.98 10.54
C ILE A 186 -6.00 -19.63 10.22
N GLY A 187 -5.74 -18.96 9.10
CA GLY A 187 -4.39 -18.74 8.59
C GLY A 187 -3.89 -19.85 7.67
N LEU A 188 -2.76 -19.60 7.03
CA LEU A 188 -2.11 -20.61 6.19
C LEU A 188 -1.28 -21.56 7.05
N PRO A 189 -1.20 -22.85 6.68
CA PRO A 189 -0.30 -23.79 7.32
C PRO A 189 1.15 -23.30 7.35
N SER A 190 1.88 -23.61 8.40
CA SER A 190 3.30 -23.25 8.51
C SER A 190 4.09 -23.83 7.35
N GLY A 191 4.85 -22.99 6.66
CA GLY A 191 5.65 -23.39 5.49
C GLY A 191 4.87 -23.44 4.17
N PHE A 192 3.60 -23.05 4.15
CA PHE A 192 2.81 -23.01 2.93
C PHE A 192 3.10 -21.72 2.13
N GLY A 193 3.61 -21.90 0.92
CA GLY A 193 3.80 -20.82 -0.07
C GLY A 193 4.77 -19.72 0.36
N TYR A 194 4.71 -18.62 -0.37
CA TYR A 194 5.48 -17.39 -0.12
C TYR A 194 4.86 -16.49 0.96
N SER A 195 3.58 -16.72 1.30
CA SER A 195 2.89 -16.00 2.35
C SER A 195 3.25 -16.60 3.70
N GLY A 196 3.61 -15.75 4.66
CA GLY A 196 3.85 -16.19 6.03
C GLY A 196 2.57 -16.72 6.68
N ALA A 197 2.69 -17.69 7.59
CA ALA A 197 1.56 -18.26 8.32
C ALA A 197 0.68 -17.22 9.07
N ARG A 198 1.17 -16.00 9.21
CA ARG A 198 0.46 -14.87 9.84
C ARG A 198 -0.09 -13.83 8.85
N SER A 199 -0.10 -14.13 7.55
CA SER A 199 -0.71 -13.26 6.56
C SER A 199 -2.23 -13.19 6.74
N HIS A 200 -2.80 -12.02 6.51
CA HIS A 200 -4.26 -11.86 6.52
C HIS A 200 -4.89 -12.63 5.36
N GLY A 201 -6.03 -13.26 5.61
CA GLY A 201 -6.90 -13.79 4.58
C GLY A 201 -7.64 -12.68 3.87
N MET A 202 -7.64 -12.69 2.54
CA MET A 202 -8.32 -11.69 1.70
C MET A 202 -9.67 -12.23 1.26
N MET A 203 -10.76 -11.58 1.68
CA MET A 203 -12.13 -11.93 1.28
C MET A 203 -12.62 -10.94 0.25
N GLY A 204 -12.94 -11.42 -0.95
CA GLY A 204 -13.42 -10.61 -2.05
C GLY A 204 -14.80 -10.03 -1.81
N THR A 205 -15.06 -8.86 -2.34
CA THR A 205 -16.37 -8.20 -2.23
C THR A 205 -17.14 -8.15 -3.55
N GLY A 206 -16.48 -8.40 -4.69
CA GLY A 206 -17.05 -8.17 -6.01
C GLY A 206 -17.21 -6.69 -6.34
N LEU A 207 -16.53 -5.81 -5.61
CA LEU A 207 -16.59 -4.36 -5.79
C LEU A 207 -15.21 -3.77 -6.03
N TYR A 208 -15.17 -2.65 -6.72
CA TYR A 208 -13.96 -1.95 -7.14
C TYR A 208 -14.03 -0.47 -6.74
N ALA A 209 -13.00 0.03 -6.12
CA ALA A 209 -12.80 1.45 -5.86
C ALA A 209 -12.19 2.12 -7.09
N ALA A 210 -12.84 3.13 -7.65
CA ALA A 210 -12.23 3.90 -8.72
C ALA A 210 -11.03 4.72 -8.20
N ALA A 211 -10.03 4.93 -9.06
CA ALA A 211 -8.81 5.62 -8.70
C ALA A 211 -9.09 7.02 -8.14
N GLY A 212 -8.57 7.32 -6.95
CA GLY A 212 -8.71 8.61 -6.28
C GLY A 212 -10.11 8.91 -5.72
N GLU A 213 -11.07 8.00 -5.85
CA GLU A 213 -12.41 8.20 -5.28
C GLU A 213 -12.50 7.67 -3.83
N VAL A 214 -13.35 8.33 -3.04
CA VAL A 214 -13.67 7.89 -1.68
C VAL A 214 -14.78 6.86 -1.72
N VAL A 215 -14.55 5.71 -1.09
CA VAL A 215 -15.55 4.67 -0.83
C VAL A 215 -15.90 4.73 0.65
N ASN A 216 -17.21 4.72 0.98
CA ASN A 216 -17.68 4.65 2.35
C ASN A 216 -17.98 3.20 2.71
N ILE A 217 -17.42 2.71 3.80
CA ILE A 217 -17.59 1.32 4.23
C ILE A 217 -18.10 1.29 5.67
N SER A 218 -19.28 0.71 5.87
CA SER A 218 -19.84 0.48 7.20
C SER A 218 -19.69 -0.98 7.58
N VAL A 219 -19.16 -1.21 8.77
CA VAL A 219 -18.84 -2.55 9.30
C VAL A 219 -19.50 -2.77 10.66
N PRO A 220 -19.76 -4.03 11.04
CA PRO A 220 -20.18 -4.36 12.41
C PRO A 220 -19.13 -3.93 13.44
N VAL A 221 -19.63 -3.48 14.61
CA VAL A 221 -18.75 -3.06 15.73
C VAL A 221 -17.78 -4.16 16.19
N ALA A 222 -18.15 -5.42 15.99
CA ALA A 222 -17.31 -6.58 16.32
C ALA A 222 -15.98 -6.62 15.54
N LEU A 223 -15.85 -5.91 14.42
CA LEU A 223 -14.62 -5.85 13.62
C LEU A 223 -13.70 -4.68 14.02
N VAL A 224 -14.21 -3.72 14.81
CA VAL A 224 -13.44 -2.53 15.19
C VAL A 224 -12.31 -2.91 16.13
N ASP A 225 -11.11 -2.39 15.86
CA ASP A 225 -9.87 -2.63 16.63
C ASP A 225 -9.43 -4.11 16.72
N GLN A 226 -9.94 -4.97 15.82
CA GLN A 226 -9.61 -6.40 15.78
C GLN A 226 -8.49 -6.73 14.75
N ASN A 227 -7.71 -5.74 14.31
CA ASN A 227 -6.71 -5.88 13.24
C ASN A 227 -7.31 -6.36 11.91
N VAL A 228 -8.62 -6.26 11.74
CA VAL A 228 -9.29 -6.43 10.46
C VAL A 228 -9.02 -5.19 9.60
N ARG A 229 -8.86 -5.38 8.28
CA ARG A 229 -8.48 -4.28 7.39
C ARG A 229 -9.38 -4.27 6.16
N ILE A 230 -9.52 -3.10 5.57
CA ILE A 230 -10.00 -2.92 4.21
C ILE A 230 -8.77 -2.78 3.33
N GLN A 231 -8.64 -3.63 2.32
CA GLN A 231 -7.59 -3.51 1.31
C GLN A 231 -8.21 -3.10 -0.02
N ILE A 232 -7.62 -2.08 -0.66
CA ILE A 232 -7.97 -1.68 -2.02
C ILE A 232 -6.78 -1.97 -2.92
N GLY A 233 -6.99 -2.82 -3.92
CA GLY A 233 -5.98 -3.34 -4.83
C GLY A 233 -5.52 -4.77 -4.48
N ALA A 234 -5.51 -5.66 -5.46
CA ALA A 234 -5.13 -7.06 -5.29
C ALA A 234 -3.60 -7.27 -5.28
N HIS A 235 -2.85 -6.40 -5.96
CA HIS A 235 -1.41 -6.51 -6.13
C HIS A 235 -0.66 -5.99 -4.90
N SER A 236 -0.49 -6.85 -3.90
CA SER A 236 0.11 -6.49 -2.60
C SER A 236 1.64 -6.59 -2.57
N ASP A 237 2.26 -6.98 -3.65
CA ASP A 237 3.71 -7.05 -3.81
C ASP A 237 4.35 -5.66 -3.90
N SER A 238 5.68 -5.61 -3.69
CA SER A 238 6.50 -4.40 -3.84
C SER A 238 7.54 -4.64 -4.93
N LEU A 239 7.61 -3.73 -5.90
CA LEU A 239 8.58 -3.81 -7.01
C LEU A 239 9.88 -3.05 -6.75
N TRP A 240 10.08 -2.47 -5.56
CA TRP A 240 11.33 -1.76 -5.22
C TRP A 240 12.62 -2.61 -5.29
N GLY A 241 12.48 -3.92 -5.45
CA GLY A 241 13.61 -4.84 -5.68
C GLY A 241 13.87 -5.17 -7.16
N LYS A 242 13.22 -4.48 -8.09
CA LYS A 242 13.45 -4.61 -9.53
C LYS A 242 14.38 -3.51 -10.03
N ASP A 243 15.09 -3.77 -11.11
CA ASP A 243 15.94 -2.76 -11.75
C ASP A 243 15.08 -1.81 -12.60
N VAL A 244 14.04 -2.35 -13.26
CA VAL A 244 13.13 -1.59 -14.12
C VAL A 244 11.68 -1.83 -13.71
N LEU A 245 10.91 -0.76 -13.66
CA LEU A 245 9.50 -0.77 -13.30
C LEU A 245 8.61 -0.59 -14.54
N ASP A 246 7.63 -1.47 -14.69
CA ASP A 246 6.55 -1.37 -15.69
C ASP A 246 5.28 -0.74 -15.07
N ARG A 247 5.19 -0.67 -13.76
CA ARG A 247 4.15 0.00 -12.97
C ARG A 247 4.74 0.54 -11.66
N HIS A 248 3.98 1.34 -10.94
CA HIS A 248 4.39 1.81 -9.61
C HIS A 248 4.72 0.66 -8.66
N PRO A 249 5.75 0.85 -7.80
CA PRO A 249 6.24 -0.21 -6.91
C PRO A 249 5.17 -0.76 -5.97
N LYS A 250 4.28 0.09 -5.46
CA LYS A 250 3.14 -0.28 -4.63
C LYS A 250 1.89 0.42 -5.10
N ILE A 251 0.86 -0.35 -5.39
CA ILE A 251 -0.41 0.13 -5.93
C ILE A 251 -1.63 -0.30 -5.11
N HIS A 252 -1.43 -1.02 -4.01
CA HIS A 252 -2.48 -1.37 -3.06
C HIS A 252 -2.39 -0.51 -1.81
N ARG A 253 -3.50 -0.39 -1.10
CA ARG A 253 -3.54 0.30 0.18
C ARG A 253 -4.40 -0.46 1.19
N ASN A 254 -3.92 -0.51 2.43
CA ASN A 254 -4.62 -1.08 3.58
C ASN A 254 -5.09 0.02 4.54
N TRP A 255 -6.32 -0.13 5.06
CA TRP A 255 -6.94 0.70 6.06
C TRP A 255 -7.34 -0.18 7.24
N VAL A 256 -6.76 0.04 8.41
CA VAL A 256 -7.16 -0.67 9.63
C VAL A 256 -8.55 -0.19 10.02
N ILE A 257 -9.44 -1.13 10.37
CA ILE A 257 -10.80 -0.80 10.82
C ILE A 257 -10.72 -0.35 12.28
N ASP A 258 -10.81 0.95 12.50
CA ASP A 258 -10.79 1.63 13.80
C ASP A 258 -12.15 2.25 14.19
N SER A 259 -13.12 2.19 13.29
CA SER A 259 -14.47 2.69 13.51
C SER A 259 -15.49 1.90 12.70
N THR A 260 -16.78 2.01 13.05
CA THR A 260 -17.87 1.34 12.33
C THR A 260 -18.17 1.95 10.95
N THR A 261 -17.64 3.14 10.68
CA THR A 261 -17.79 3.82 9.38
C THR A 261 -16.42 4.32 8.95
N MET A 262 -15.94 3.79 7.84
CA MET A 262 -14.63 4.07 7.27
C MET A 262 -14.78 4.85 5.95
N HIS A 263 -13.94 5.87 5.76
CA HIS A 263 -13.76 6.56 4.49
C HIS A 263 -12.42 6.15 3.92
N VAL A 264 -12.45 5.35 2.87
CA VAL A 264 -11.25 4.73 2.31
C VAL A 264 -11.09 5.05 0.83
N GLY A 265 -9.90 4.90 0.31
CA GLY A 265 -9.61 5.11 -1.11
C GLY A 265 -8.21 4.66 -1.46
N ASN A 266 -7.94 4.61 -2.75
CA ASN A 266 -6.61 4.35 -3.28
C ASN A 266 -6.40 5.20 -4.53
N THR A 267 -5.24 5.81 -4.62
CA THR A 267 -4.84 6.65 -5.76
C THR A 267 -4.83 5.87 -7.10
N PHE A 268 -4.60 4.56 -7.04
CA PHE A 268 -4.64 3.67 -8.22
C PHE A 268 -6.01 2.99 -8.39
N GLY A 269 -6.90 3.08 -7.41
CA GLY A 269 -8.10 2.25 -7.38
C GLY A 269 -7.79 0.79 -7.07
N GLY A 270 -8.74 -0.10 -7.34
CA GLY A 270 -8.56 -1.53 -7.16
C GLY A 270 -9.78 -2.27 -6.61
N LEU A 271 -9.77 -3.60 -6.71
CA LEU A 271 -10.73 -4.46 -6.04
C LEU A 271 -10.70 -4.22 -4.53
N ILE A 272 -11.87 -4.29 -3.89
CA ILE A 272 -12.04 -4.07 -2.46
C ILE A 272 -12.11 -5.42 -1.76
N PHE A 273 -11.24 -5.60 -0.77
CA PHE A 273 -11.20 -6.80 0.07
C PHE A 273 -11.39 -6.44 1.53
N ILE A 274 -12.07 -7.30 2.29
CA ILE A 274 -11.99 -7.29 3.76
C ILE A 274 -10.97 -8.35 4.15
N THR A 275 -9.95 -7.97 4.91
CA THR A 275 -8.85 -8.87 5.24
C THR A 275 -8.84 -9.18 6.73
N PHE A 276 -8.81 -10.47 7.05
CA PHE A 276 -8.90 -10.97 8.42
C PHE A 276 -7.55 -11.52 8.90
N PRO A 277 -7.13 -11.21 10.13
CA PRO A 277 -5.94 -11.81 10.70
C PRO A 277 -6.14 -13.32 10.92
N PRO A 278 -5.06 -14.12 11.00
CA PRO A 278 -5.16 -15.53 11.38
C PRO A 278 -5.89 -15.70 12.72
N ASP A 279 -6.52 -16.86 12.89
CA ASP A 279 -7.33 -17.23 14.06
C ASP A 279 -8.61 -16.40 14.25
N SER A 280 -9.08 -15.74 13.18
CA SER A 280 -10.36 -15.02 13.21
C SER A 280 -11.56 -15.98 13.21
N THR A 281 -12.59 -15.62 14.00
CA THR A 281 -13.82 -16.41 14.18
C THR A 281 -15.06 -15.50 14.23
N PHE A 282 -15.20 -14.62 13.24
CA PHE A 282 -16.32 -13.65 13.21
C PHE A 282 -17.57 -14.21 12.53
N GLY A 283 -17.50 -15.40 11.92
CA GLY A 283 -18.57 -15.94 11.11
C GLY A 283 -18.86 -15.11 9.87
N ILE A 284 -20.06 -15.19 9.35
CA ILE A 284 -20.51 -14.36 8.22
C ILE A 284 -20.81 -12.95 8.71
N VAL A 285 -20.13 -11.97 8.16
CA VAL A 285 -20.32 -10.55 8.47
C VAL A 285 -20.84 -9.79 7.27
N ASN A 286 -21.78 -8.88 7.50
CA ASN A 286 -22.31 -8.01 6.45
C ASN A 286 -21.60 -6.66 6.50
N VAL A 287 -21.08 -6.24 5.35
CA VAL A 287 -20.40 -4.96 5.16
C VAL A 287 -21.15 -4.15 4.13
N THR A 288 -21.52 -2.91 4.45
CA THR A 288 -22.13 -2.00 3.48
C THR A 288 -21.04 -1.17 2.82
N ILE A 289 -20.99 -1.20 1.50
CA ILE A 289 -20.00 -0.48 0.68
C ILE A 289 -20.72 0.47 -0.25
N GLU A 290 -20.44 1.77 -0.14
CA GLU A 290 -21.07 2.84 -0.92
C GLU A 290 -20.05 3.52 -1.83
N ASN A 291 -20.49 4.00 -2.97
CA ASN A 291 -19.69 4.67 -3.99
C ASN A 291 -18.62 3.76 -4.62
N ALA A 292 -18.93 2.49 -4.77
CA ALA A 292 -18.06 1.51 -5.45
C ALA A 292 -18.62 1.15 -6.83
N VAL A 293 -17.78 0.53 -7.66
CA VAL A 293 -18.14 0.01 -8.98
C VAL A 293 -18.24 -1.51 -8.91
N GLN A 294 -19.26 -2.08 -9.53
CA GLN A 294 -19.41 -3.54 -9.57
C GLN A 294 -18.31 -4.17 -10.42
N ALA A 295 -17.69 -5.23 -9.88
CA ALA A 295 -16.68 -6.03 -10.56
C ALA A 295 -17.25 -7.38 -10.98
N PRO A 296 -16.81 -7.95 -12.11
CA PRO A 296 -17.16 -9.32 -12.44
C PRO A 296 -16.75 -10.24 -11.30
N ARG A 297 -17.71 -11.02 -10.79
CA ARG A 297 -17.47 -11.98 -9.71
C ARG A 297 -18.19 -13.30 -10.00
N TYR A 298 -17.43 -14.36 -9.97
CA TYR A 298 -17.92 -15.72 -9.98
C TYR A 298 -17.62 -16.38 -8.63
N ILE A 299 -18.60 -17.07 -8.07
CA ILE A 299 -18.45 -17.84 -6.83
C ILE A 299 -18.91 -19.28 -7.14
N ALA A 300 -18.00 -20.24 -7.02
CA ALA A 300 -18.29 -21.66 -7.27
C ALA A 300 -19.45 -22.16 -6.40
N GLY A 301 -20.37 -22.88 -7.02
CA GLY A 301 -21.56 -23.39 -6.34
C GLY A 301 -22.65 -22.35 -6.02
N VAL A 302 -22.41 -21.04 -6.26
CA VAL A 302 -23.36 -19.94 -6.03
C VAL A 302 -23.75 -19.26 -7.34
N THR A 303 -22.76 -18.79 -8.09
CA THR A 303 -23.01 -18.12 -9.38
C THR A 303 -23.27 -19.16 -10.46
N THR A 304 -24.42 -19.13 -11.07
CA THR A 304 -24.72 -20.01 -12.21
C THR A 304 -23.96 -19.56 -13.47
N GLU A 305 -23.68 -20.48 -14.37
CA GLU A 305 -23.06 -20.16 -15.65
C GLU A 305 -23.92 -19.21 -16.51
N ALA A 306 -25.23 -19.28 -16.40
CA ALA A 306 -26.14 -18.36 -17.07
C ALA A 306 -26.02 -16.94 -16.49
N GLU A 307 -25.98 -16.76 -15.17
CA GLU A 307 -25.77 -15.46 -14.53
C GLU A 307 -24.40 -14.89 -14.87
N TRP A 308 -23.36 -15.74 -14.85
CA TRP A 308 -22.03 -15.32 -15.28
C TRP A 308 -22.04 -14.77 -16.69
N ASN A 309 -22.55 -15.55 -17.63
CA ASN A 309 -22.57 -15.21 -19.05
C ASN A 309 -23.43 -14.01 -19.40
N MET A 310 -24.58 -13.85 -18.72
CA MET A 310 -25.56 -12.81 -19.06
C MET A 310 -25.33 -11.49 -18.32
N THR A 311 -24.71 -11.52 -17.14
CA THR A 311 -24.60 -10.34 -16.26
C THR A 311 -23.21 -10.16 -15.67
N GLN A 312 -22.69 -11.14 -14.90
CA GLN A 312 -21.55 -10.94 -14.05
C GLN A 312 -20.27 -10.57 -14.84
N ARG A 313 -19.94 -11.33 -15.89
CA ARG A 313 -18.74 -11.06 -16.69
C ARG A 313 -18.77 -9.73 -17.44
N LEU A 314 -19.94 -9.08 -17.54
CA LEU A 314 -20.16 -7.81 -18.24
C LEU A 314 -20.03 -6.60 -17.32
N LEU A 315 -19.89 -6.80 -16.01
CA LEU A 315 -19.74 -5.72 -15.05
C LEU A 315 -18.50 -4.87 -15.34
N PRO A 316 -18.57 -3.55 -15.02
CA PRO A 316 -17.66 -2.58 -15.64
C PRO A 316 -16.24 -2.52 -15.07
N ALA A 317 -15.97 -3.05 -13.88
CA ALA A 317 -14.65 -2.92 -13.29
C ALA A 317 -13.57 -3.61 -14.16
N PRO A 318 -12.32 -3.10 -14.16
CA PRO A 318 -11.24 -3.64 -15.00
C PRO A 318 -10.67 -4.97 -14.51
N TRP A 319 -10.97 -5.38 -13.27
CA TRP A 319 -10.54 -6.64 -12.66
C TRP A 319 -11.73 -7.44 -12.16
N ALA A 320 -11.61 -8.76 -12.25
CA ALA A 320 -12.59 -9.76 -11.86
C ALA A 320 -12.07 -10.64 -10.72
N GLU A 321 -13.01 -11.20 -9.96
CA GLU A 321 -12.76 -12.21 -8.94
C GLU A 321 -13.45 -13.53 -9.35
N LEU A 322 -12.68 -14.62 -9.42
CA LEU A 322 -13.21 -15.96 -9.64
C LEU A 322 -12.90 -16.76 -8.36
N GLU A 323 -13.93 -17.04 -7.57
CA GLU A 323 -13.84 -17.66 -6.25
C GLU A 323 -14.15 -19.15 -6.36
N GLY A 324 -13.16 -19.98 -6.08
CA GLY A 324 -13.27 -21.42 -5.90
C GLY A 324 -13.46 -21.80 -4.43
N GLU A 325 -13.33 -23.09 -4.12
CA GLU A 325 -13.43 -23.57 -2.73
C GLU A 325 -12.23 -23.14 -1.88
N PHE A 326 -11.02 -23.11 -2.46
CA PHE A 326 -9.78 -22.92 -1.72
C PHE A 326 -9.07 -21.59 -2.02
N PHE A 327 -9.47 -20.87 -3.06
CA PHE A 327 -8.74 -19.68 -3.53
C PHE A 327 -9.64 -18.73 -4.33
N ILE A 328 -9.13 -17.52 -4.53
CA ILE A 328 -9.73 -16.51 -5.41
C ILE A 328 -8.70 -16.14 -6.48
N LEU A 329 -9.04 -16.37 -7.75
CA LEU A 329 -8.28 -15.83 -8.87
C LEU A 329 -8.69 -14.37 -9.10
N THR A 330 -7.72 -13.48 -9.10
CA THR A 330 -7.90 -12.09 -9.53
C THR A 330 -7.32 -11.94 -10.92
N VAL A 331 -8.17 -11.64 -11.90
CA VAL A 331 -7.79 -11.59 -13.32
C VAL A 331 -8.33 -10.33 -14.00
N PRO A 332 -7.65 -9.82 -15.06
CA PRO A 332 -8.19 -8.72 -15.84
C PRO A 332 -9.56 -9.10 -16.43
N SER A 333 -10.54 -8.20 -16.32
CA SER A 333 -11.89 -8.46 -16.83
C SER A 333 -11.91 -8.67 -18.36
N SER A 334 -10.98 -8.08 -19.08
CA SER A 334 -10.82 -8.31 -20.52
C SER A 334 -10.62 -9.78 -20.87
N GLU A 335 -9.84 -10.50 -20.07
CA GLU A 335 -9.47 -11.89 -20.31
C GLU A 335 -10.64 -12.85 -20.10
N ILE A 336 -11.50 -12.55 -19.11
CA ILE A 336 -12.61 -13.45 -18.75
C ILE A 336 -13.92 -13.16 -19.50
N ARG A 337 -14.05 -12.03 -20.17
CA ARG A 337 -15.29 -11.67 -20.88
C ARG A 337 -15.60 -12.60 -22.05
N SER A 338 -14.60 -13.23 -22.64
CA SER A 338 -14.71 -14.20 -23.73
C SER A 338 -14.47 -15.65 -23.29
N LEU A 339 -14.37 -15.90 -21.98
CA LEU A 339 -14.16 -17.24 -21.45
C LEU A 339 -15.38 -18.12 -21.74
N ASP A 340 -15.18 -19.28 -22.35
CA ASP A 340 -16.24 -20.18 -22.78
C ASP A 340 -16.99 -20.77 -21.57
N SER A 341 -16.27 -21.27 -20.57
CA SER A 341 -16.84 -21.80 -19.32
C SER A 341 -15.98 -21.39 -18.12
N VAL A 342 -16.56 -20.59 -17.22
CA VAL A 342 -15.93 -20.28 -15.95
C VAL A 342 -15.99 -21.47 -14.99
N VAL A 343 -17.02 -22.29 -15.09
CA VAL A 343 -17.21 -23.47 -14.24
C VAL A 343 -16.08 -24.45 -14.47
N GLU A 344 -15.80 -24.84 -15.72
CA GLU A 344 -14.71 -25.77 -16.04
C GLU A 344 -13.36 -25.26 -15.58
N LEU A 345 -13.10 -23.94 -15.72
CA LEU A 345 -11.86 -23.32 -15.26
C LEU A 345 -11.71 -23.46 -13.75
N MET A 346 -12.76 -23.16 -12.99
CA MET A 346 -12.67 -23.17 -11.53
C MET A 346 -12.65 -24.58 -10.96
N GLU A 347 -13.40 -25.53 -11.53
CA GLU A 347 -13.31 -26.96 -11.19
C GLU A 347 -11.91 -27.54 -11.44
N TRP A 348 -11.25 -27.11 -12.53
CA TRP A 348 -9.87 -27.52 -12.79
C TRP A 348 -8.92 -27.04 -11.70
N TRP A 349 -9.05 -25.76 -11.28
CA TRP A 349 -8.20 -25.19 -10.22
C TRP A 349 -8.47 -25.84 -8.86
N ASP A 350 -9.73 -26.05 -8.48
CA ASP A 350 -10.09 -26.72 -7.22
C ASP A 350 -9.60 -28.18 -7.19
N THR A 351 -9.42 -28.82 -8.35
CA THR A 351 -8.85 -30.17 -8.46
C THR A 351 -7.30 -30.15 -8.37
N ALA A 352 -6.67 -29.05 -8.80
CA ALA A 352 -5.21 -28.93 -8.84
C ALA A 352 -4.59 -28.57 -7.48
N LEU A 353 -5.40 -28.08 -6.54
CA LEU A 353 -5.00 -27.66 -5.19
C LEU A 353 -5.39 -28.68 -4.14
#